data_6b34daab633238bdcd6b08ab3436a40b
#
_entry.id   6b34daab633238bdcd6b08ab3436a40b
#
_cell.length_a   1.000
_cell.length_b   1.000
_cell.length_c   1.000
_cell.angle_alpha   90.00
_cell.angle_beta   90.00
_cell.angle_gamma   90.00
#
_symmetry.space_group_name_H-M   'P 1'
#
loop_
_entity.id
_entity.type
_entity.pdbx_description
1 polymer ?
#
loop_
_entity_poly.entity_id
_entity_poly.type
_entity_poly.pdbx_seq_one_letter_code
_entity_poly.pdbx_strand_id
1 'polypeptide(L)'
;MLFRSLHLADLGFKQISVEPVVAQPTEDYAIREEDIPQLYEEYDKLAAEMVKRHKNGNDFNFFHFMIDLEGGPCVAKRLSGCGSGTEYLAVTPWGDLYPCHQFVGNEDFLLGNVDEGIKRQDICDEFKCCNVYAKEKCRNCFAKFYCSGGCAANSYNFHGDIHNAYDIGCALQKKRIECAIMIKAAEADEE
;
A
#
# COMPACT_ATOMS: atom_id res chain seq x y z
N MET A 1 14.97 0.11 6.69
CA MET A 1 13.66 0.73 7.01
C MET A 1 13.65 1.30 8.42
N LEU A 2 13.87 0.49 9.44
CA LEU A 2 13.88 0.87 10.87
C LEU A 2 14.72 2.14 11.16
N PHE A 3 15.99 2.16 10.75
CA PHE A 3 16.89 3.28 11.02
C PHE A 3 16.34 4.63 10.53
N ARG A 4 15.77 4.67 9.32
CA ARG A 4 15.24 5.92 8.76
C ARG A 4 13.97 6.37 9.49
N SER A 5 13.08 5.45 9.83
CA SER A 5 11.85 5.76 10.58
C SER A 5 12.17 6.29 11.98
N LEU A 6 13.09 5.63 12.70
CA LEU A 6 13.50 6.07 14.04
C LEU A 6 14.24 7.41 14.00
N HIS A 7 15.10 7.64 13.01
CA HIS A 7 15.76 8.92 12.82
C HIS A 7 14.77 10.07 12.62
N LEU A 8 13.74 9.86 11.79
CA LEU A 8 12.68 10.86 11.61
C LEU A 8 11.91 11.11 12.91
N ALA A 9 11.59 10.05 13.66
CA ALA A 9 10.95 10.17 14.96
C ALA A 9 11.82 10.96 15.96
N ASP A 10 13.13 10.72 15.98
CA ASP A 10 14.09 11.43 16.84
C ASP A 10 14.24 12.91 16.47
N LEU A 11 14.01 13.27 15.20
CA LEU A 11 13.89 14.66 14.74
C LEU A 11 12.56 15.33 15.12
N GLY A 12 11.64 14.58 15.74
CA GLY A 12 10.36 15.12 16.23
C GLY A 12 9.18 14.94 15.30
N PHE A 13 9.33 14.24 14.16
CA PHE A 13 8.20 13.91 13.30
C PHE A 13 7.28 12.90 13.98
N LYS A 14 6.00 13.25 14.11
CA LYS A 14 4.98 12.43 14.78
C LYS A 14 4.19 11.52 13.82
N GLN A 15 4.23 11.78 12.53
CA GLN A 15 3.56 11.00 11.49
C GLN A 15 4.60 10.58 10.46
N ILE A 16 4.83 9.28 10.33
CA ILE A 16 5.89 8.73 9.48
C ILE A 16 5.29 7.66 8.55
N SER A 17 5.61 7.75 7.26
CA SER A 17 5.28 6.73 6.27
C SER A 17 6.54 6.34 5.49
N VAL A 18 6.72 5.04 5.27
CA VAL A 18 7.78 4.49 4.42
C VAL A 18 7.15 3.45 3.51
N GLU A 19 6.91 3.85 2.26
CA GLU A 19 6.27 2.99 1.27
C GLU A 19 7.27 2.01 0.64
N PRO A 20 6.89 0.75 0.39
CA PRO A 20 7.63 -0.12 -0.50
C PRO A 20 7.69 0.48 -1.90
N VAL A 21 8.84 0.38 -2.52
CA VAL A 21 9.02 0.87 -3.89
C VAL A 21 8.09 0.14 -4.86
N VAL A 22 7.54 0.89 -5.83
CA VAL A 22 6.89 0.33 -7.01
C VAL A 22 7.90 0.33 -8.14
N ALA A 23 8.33 -0.84 -8.57
CA ALA A 23 9.39 -1.02 -9.56
C ALA A 23 9.12 -2.24 -10.43
N GLN A 24 9.70 -2.25 -11.63
CA GLN A 24 9.77 -3.43 -12.48
C GLN A 24 10.67 -4.49 -11.82
N PRO A 25 10.37 -5.80 -11.98
CA PRO A 25 11.19 -6.87 -11.37
C PRO A 25 12.65 -6.86 -11.81
N THR A 26 12.94 -6.23 -12.95
CA THR A 26 14.29 -6.11 -13.55
C THR A 26 15.15 -5.03 -12.92
N GLU A 27 14.54 -4.12 -12.15
CA GLU A 27 15.27 -3.01 -11.52
C GLU A 27 16.10 -3.49 -10.34
N ASP A 28 17.29 -2.93 -10.16
CA ASP A 28 18.23 -3.29 -9.10
C ASP A 28 17.67 -3.10 -7.71
N TYR A 29 16.79 -2.08 -7.54
CA TYR A 29 16.18 -1.68 -6.28
C TYR A 29 14.80 -2.30 -6.07
N ALA A 30 14.32 -3.16 -6.97
CA ALA A 30 13.05 -3.87 -6.80
C ALA A 30 13.11 -4.79 -5.58
N ILE A 31 12.05 -4.78 -4.77
CA ILE A 31 11.93 -5.74 -3.67
C ILE A 31 11.67 -7.12 -4.24
N ARG A 32 12.41 -8.12 -3.76
CA ARG A 32 12.34 -9.52 -4.17
C ARG A 32 11.85 -10.40 -3.02
N GLU A 33 11.49 -11.63 -3.34
CA GLU A 33 11.06 -12.61 -2.33
C GLU A 33 12.14 -12.89 -1.29
N GLU A 34 13.41 -12.87 -1.69
CA GLU A 34 14.57 -13.05 -0.82
C GLU A 34 14.74 -11.93 0.23
N ASP A 35 14.16 -10.75 0.00
CA ASP A 35 14.19 -9.61 0.93
C ASP A 35 13.11 -9.71 2.02
N ILE A 36 12.08 -10.54 1.82
CA ILE A 36 10.92 -10.64 2.73
C ILE A 36 11.33 -10.97 4.17
N PRO A 37 12.20 -11.97 4.45
CA PRO A 37 12.59 -12.29 5.82
C PRO A 37 13.23 -11.09 6.54
N GLN A 38 14.11 -10.36 5.87
CA GLN A 38 14.75 -9.18 6.43
C GLN A 38 13.72 -8.05 6.67
N LEU A 39 12.80 -7.84 5.75
CA LEU A 39 11.74 -6.84 5.90
C LEU A 39 10.81 -7.18 7.07
N TYR A 40 10.51 -8.46 7.30
CA TYR A 40 9.74 -8.91 8.46
C TYR A 40 10.44 -8.57 9.77
N GLU A 41 11.74 -8.87 9.88
CA GLU A 41 12.53 -8.50 11.06
C GLU A 41 12.54 -6.99 11.30
N GLU A 42 12.66 -6.19 10.24
CA GLU A 42 12.62 -4.73 10.33
C GLU A 42 11.25 -4.21 10.83
N TYR A 43 10.14 -4.83 10.39
CA TYR A 43 8.81 -4.50 10.91
C TYR A 43 8.65 -4.89 12.37
N ASP A 44 9.12 -6.08 12.78
CA ASP A 44 9.07 -6.53 14.18
C ASP A 44 9.87 -5.61 15.10
N LYS A 45 11.09 -5.24 14.69
CA LYS A 45 11.94 -4.31 15.44
C LYS A 45 11.30 -2.92 15.56
N LEU A 46 10.70 -2.42 14.47
CA LEU A 46 10.00 -1.13 14.46
C LEU A 46 8.80 -1.16 15.43
N ALA A 47 7.98 -2.19 15.34
CA ALA A 47 6.81 -2.34 16.20
C ALA A 47 7.18 -2.46 17.68
N ALA A 48 8.21 -3.23 18.01
CA ALA A 48 8.73 -3.34 19.38
C ALA A 48 9.26 -2.00 19.91
N GLU A 49 9.98 -1.24 19.09
CA GLU A 49 10.47 0.08 19.49
C GLU A 49 9.34 1.10 19.65
N MET A 50 8.27 1.00 18.85
CA MET A 50 7.07 1.85 19.01
C MET A 50 6.40 1.60 20.37
N VAL A 51 6.18 0.33 20.75
CA VAL A 51 5.64 -0.03 22.07
C VAL A 51 6.52 0.53 23.19
N LYS A 52 7.84 0.37 23.10
CA LYS A 52 8.78 0.91 24.09
C LYS A 52 8.72 2.44 24.20
N ARG A 53 8.61 3.15 23.08
CA ARG A 53 8.50 4.61 23.03
C ARG A 53 7.17 5.10 23.60
N HIS A 54 6.08 4.38 23.32
CA HIS A 54 4.77 4.66 23.91
C HIS A 54 4.84 4.67 25.45
N LYS A 55 5.41 3.62 26.06
CA LYS A 55 5.62 3.52 27.52
C LYS A 55 6.43 4.67 28.11
N ASN A 56 7.30 5.28 27.32
CA ASN A 56 8.14 6.41 27.73
C ASN A 56 7.55 7.78 27.36
N GLY A 57 6.34 7.86 26.83
CA GLY A 57 5.69 9.11 26.40
C GLY A 57 6.36 9.79 25.21
N ASN A 58 7.09 9.04 24.38
CA ASN A 58 7.79 9.55 23.20
C ASN A 58 7.35 8.83 21.92
N ASP A 59 6.06 8.73 21.75
CA ASP A 59 5.40 8.02 20.64
C ASP A 59 5.47 8.79 19.32
N PHE A 60 5.34 8.02 18.28
CA PHE A 60 5.06 8.48 16.92
C PHE A 60 4.15 7.46 16.21
N ASN A 61 3.45 7.91 15.18
CA ASN A 61 2.61 7.05 14.35
C ASN A 61 3.38 6.61 13.11
N PHE A 62 3.42 5.30 12.88
CA PHE A 62 3.85 4.72 11.62
C PHE A 62 2.61 4.34 10.81
N PHE A 63 2.38 5.04 9.68
CA PHE A 63 1.15 4.97 8.91
C PHE A 63 0.67 3.53 8.63
N HIS A 64 1.60 2.62 8.32
CA HIS A 64 1.25 1.25 7.97
C HIS A 64 0.84 0.36 9.13
N PHE A 65 1.02 0.82 10.37
CA PHE A 65 0.55 0.12 11.57
C PHE A 65 -0.73 0.75 12.15
N MET A 66 -1.20 1.85 11.56
CA MET A 66 -2.43 2.52 11.98
C MET A 66 -3.64 1.83 11.34
N ILE A 67 -4.12 0.75 11.96
CA ILE A 67 -5.35 0.06 11.57
C ILE A 67 -6.38 0.17 12.68
N ASP A 68 -7.63 0.43 12.30
CA ASP A 68 -8.76 0.40 13.23
C ASP A 68 -9.19 -1.06 13.46
N LEU A 69 -8.87 -1.57 14.63
CA LEU A 69 -9.24 -2.92 15.06
C LEU A 69 -10.55 -2.95 15.83
N GLU A 70 -11.04 -1.82 16.34
CA GLU A 70 -12.26 -1.72 17.13
C GLU A 70 -13.49 -1.52 16.24
N GLY A 71 -13.47 -0.47 15.41
CA GLY A 71 -14.56 -0.18 14.47
C GLY A 71 -14.49 -0.97 13.18
N GLY A 72 -13.32 -1.54 12.89
CA GLY A 72 -13.05 -2.25 11.65
C GLY A 72 -12.97 -1.34 10.42
N PRO A 73 -12.61 -1.89 9.25
CA PRO A 73 -12.49 -1.11 8.04
C PRO A 73 -13.85 -0.75 7.44
N CYS A 74 -13.99 0.45 6.90
CA CYS A 74 -15.13 0.78 6.05
C CYS A 74 -15.07 -0.02 4.75
N VAL A 75 -15.87 -1.09 4.65
CA VAL A 75 -15.85 -2.03 3.51
C VAL A 75 -16.02 -1.31 2.17
N ALA A 76 -16.96 -0.36 2.07
CA ALA A 76 -17.21 0.37 0.83
C ALA A 76 -15.96 1.12 0.30
N LYS A 77 -15.17 1.71 1.21
CA LYS A 77 -13.89 2.39 0.86
C LYS A 77 -12.72 1.43 0.64
N ARG A 78 -12.87 0.16 0.97
CA ARG A 78 -11.79 -0.82 0.96
C ARG A 78 -11.94 -1.89 -0.12
N LEU A 79 -12.86 -1.70 -1.05
CA LEU A 79 -13.07 -2.67 -2.13
C LEU A 79 -11.98 -2.60 -3.20
N SER A 80 -11.54 -1.42 -3.60
CA SER A 80 -10.72 -1.19 -4.80
C SER A 80 -9.46 -0.32 -4.57
N GLY A 81 -8.76 -0.54 -3.47
CA GLY A 81 -7.45 0.08 -3.24
C GLY A 81 -7.50 1.60 -3.12
N CYS A 82 -6.55 2.28 -3.79
CA CYS A 82 -6.37 3.72 -3.69
C CYS A 82 -7.30 4.53 -4.63
N GLY A 83 -8.12 3.88 -5.45
CA GLY A 83 -9.00 4.55 -6.40
C GLY A 83 -8.33 5.02 -7.69
N SER A 84 -7.12 4.50 -8.01
CA SER A 84 -6.44 4.82 -9.27
C SER A 84 -7.32 4.52 -10.48
N GLY A 85 -7.34 5.44 -11.45
CA GLY A 85 -8.12 5.33 -12.68
C GLY A 85 -9.63 5.57 -12.50
N THR A 86 -10.11 5.77 -11.25
CA THR A 86 -11.54 5.96 -10.96
C THR A 86 -11.82 7.17 -10.08
N GLU A 87 -11.12 7.32 -8.96
CA GLU A 87 -11.32 8.41 -7.99
C GLU A 87 -10.29 9.52 -8.18
N TYR A 88 -9.15 9.23 -8.80
CA TYR A 88 -8.14 10.20 -9.20
C TYR A 88 -7.41 9.74 -10.45
N LEU A 89 -6.74 10.68 -11.11
CA LEU A 89 -5.89 10.47 -12.27
C LEU A 89 -4.55 11.19 -12.08
N ALA A 90 -3.51 10.71 -12.75
CA ALA A 90 -2.28 11.47 -12.93
C ALA A 90 -2.38 12.32 -14.20
N VAL A 91 -1.91 13.56 -14.12
CA VAL A 91 -1.85 14.51 -15.25
C VAL A 91 -0.40 14.84 -15.51
N THR A 92 0.06 14.65 -16.73
CA THR A 92 1.41 15.06 -17.15
C THR A 92 1.50 16.58 -17.39
N PRO A 93 2.69 17.17 -17.46
CA PRO A 93 2.84 18.58 -17.84
C PRO A 93 2.28 18.94 -19.21
N TRP A 94 2.06 17.95 -20.08
CA TRP A 94 1.47 18.12 -21.43
C TRP A 94 -0.03 17.88 -21.46
N GLY A 95 -0.63 17.58 -20.29
CA GLY A 95 -2.06 17.37 -20.15
C GLY A 95 -2.52 15.93 -20.34
N ASP A 96 -1.63 14.97 -20.58
CA ASP A 96 -2.01 13.57 -20.75
C ASP A 96 -2.50 12.96 -19.44
N LEU A 97 -3.53 12.13 -19.54
CA LEU A 97 -4.21 11.51 -18.41
C LEU A 97 -3.83 10.04 -18.30
N TYR A 98 -3.46 9.62 -17.07
CA TYR A 98 -3.14 8.22 -16.75
C TYR A 98 -3.86 7.78 -15.47
N PRO A 99 -4.09 6.45 -15.24
CA PRO A 99 -4.75 5.95 -14.04
C PRO A 99 -4.06 6.37 -12.74
N CYS A 100 -2.73 6.38 -12.72
CA CYS A 100 -1.92 6.94 -11.63
C CYS A 100 -0.50 7.27 -12.14
N HIS A 101 0.30 7.93 -11.30
CA HIS A 101 1.66 8.34 -11.66
C HIS A 101 2.60 7.17 -12.05
N GLN A 102 2.32 5.97 -11.57
CA GLN A 102 3.13 4.78 -11.89
C GLN A 102 2.91 4.27 -13.32
N PHE A 103 1.83 4.67 -13.97
CA PHE A 103 1.52 4.32 -15.36
C PHE A 103 1.91 5.41 -16.37
N VAL A 104 2.40 6.57 -15.90
CA VAL A 104 2.82 7.67 -16.78
C VAL A 104 3.91 7.19 -17.73
N GLY A 105 3.70 7.45 -19.05
CA GLY A 105 4.60 7.03 -20.11
C GLY A 105 4.34 5.63 -20.67
N ASN A 106 3.40 4.87 -20.09
CA ASN A 106 2.94 3.61 -20.69
C ASN A 106 1.73 3.91 -21.58
N GLU A 107 1.91 3.84 -22.90
CA GLU A 107 0.88 4.16 -23.90
C GLU A 107 -0.38 3.30 -23.77
N ASP A 108 -0.27 2.05 -23.28
CA ASP A 108 -1.41 1.17 -23.07
C ASP A 108 -2.39 1.72 -22.02
N PHE A 109 -1.91 2.59 -21.12
CA PHE A 109 -2.68 3.21 -20.05
C PHE A 109 -2.94 4.72 -20.29
N LEU A 110 -2.66 5.25 -21.47
CA LEU A 110 -3.03 6.62 -21.80
C LEU A 110 -4.55 6.72 -21.91
N LEU A 111 -5.18 7.47 -20.99
CA LEU A 111 -6.63 7.61 -20.91
C LEU A 111 -7.18 8.68 -21.84
N GLY A 112 -6.38 9.68 -22.18
CA GLY A 112 -6.75 10.85 -22.96
C GLY A 112 -5.95 12.08 -22.55
N ASN A 113 -6.52 13.27 -22.72
CA ASN A 113 -5.87 14.53 -22.39
C ASN A 113 -6.86 15.50 -21.72
N VAL A 114 -6.37 16.46 -20.96
CA VAL A 114 -7.21 17.44 -20.23
C VAL A 114 -8.09 18.28 -21.16
N ASP A 115 -7.65 18.55 -22.38
CA ASP A 115 -8.41 19.34 -23.37
C ASP A 115 -9.54 18.53 -24.02
N GLU A 116 -9.34 17.21 -24.19
CA GLU A 116 -10.28 16.33 -24.88
C GLU A 116 -11.06 15.40 -23.94
N GLY A 117 -10.63 15.32 -22.67
CA GLY A 117 -11.17 14.42 -21.68
C GLY A 117 -10.72 12.97 -21.83
N ILE A 118 -11.35 12.08 -21.08
CA ILE A 118 -11.08 10.64 -21.11
C ILE A 118 -11.64 10.03 -22.41
N LYS A 119 -10.79 9.37 -23.18
CA LYS A 119 -11.13 8.63 -24.39
C LYS A 119 -11.18 7.11 -24.17
N ARG A 120 -10.39 6.62 -23.18
CA ARG A 120 -10.28 5.21 -22.85
C ARG A 120 -11.07 4.89 -21.58
N GLN A 121 -12.40 5.00 -21.67
CA GLN A 121 -13.30 4.65 -20.58
C GLN A 121 -13.21 3.16 -20.22
N ASP A 122 -12.88 2.32 -21.20
CA ASP A 122 -12.63 0.89 -21.03
C ASP A 122 -11.57 0.61 -19.94
N ILE A 123 -10.47 1.39 -19.93
CA ILE A 123 -9.42 1.27 -18.90
C ILE A 123 -9.96 1.71 -17.52
N CYS A 124 -10.68 2.83 -17.45
CA CYS A 124 -11.28 3.27 -16.20
C CYS A 124 -12.24 2.22 -15.63
N ASP A 125 -13.05 1.60 -16.49
CA ASP A 125 -13.98 0.54 -16.09
C ASP A 125 -13.26 -0.72 -15.64
N GLU A 126 -12.13 -1.07 -16.25
CA GLU A 126 -11.26 -2.16 -15.81
C GLU A 126 -10.71 -1.91 -14.40
N PHE A 127 -10.18 -0.70 -14.13
CA PHE A 127 -9.70 -0.32 -12.80
C PHE A 127 -10.83 -0.35 -11.76
N LYS A 128 -12.02 0.11 -12.12
CA LYS A 128 -13.22 0.07 -11.27
C LYS A 128 -13.63 -1.36 -10.92
N CYS A 129 -13.53 -2.27 -11.88
CA CYS A 129 -13.84 -3.68 -11.69
C CYS A 129 -12.75 -4.44 -10.94
N CYS A 130 -11.52 -3.92 -10.89
CA CYS A 130 -10.39 -4.53 -10.20
C CYS A 130 -10.48 -4.35 -8.68
N ASN A 131 -11.32 -5.13 -8.03
CA ASN A 131 -11.57 -5.07 -6.59
C ASN A 131 -11.17 -6.36 -5.87
N VAL A 132 -11.28 -6.39 -4.53
CA VAL A 132 -10.89 -7.54 -3.70
C VAL A 132 -11.66 -8.83 -4.00
N TYR A 133 -12.84 -8.76 -4.60
CA TYR A 133 -13.62 -9.93 -5.00
C TYR A 133 -13.31 -10.39 -6.42
N ALA A 134 -12.79 -9.50 -7.27
CA ALA A 134 -12.32 -9.86 -8.61
C ALA A 134 -11.01 -10.65 -8.56
N LYS A 135 -10.14 -10.33 -7.59
CA LYS A 135 -8.86 -11.01 -7.40
C LYS A 135 -9.03 -12.33 -6.62
N GLU A 136 -8.68 -13.46 -7.23
CA GLU A 136 -8.88 -14.79 -6.64
C GLU A 136 -8.22 -14.93 -5.26
N LYS A 137 -6.93 -14.56 -5.14
CA LYS A 137 -6.19 -14.61 -3.86
C LYS A 137 -6.78 -13.70 -2.77
N CYS A 138 -7.49 -12.62 -3.15
CA CYS A 138 -8.05 -11.68 -2.21
C CYS A 138 -9.40 -12.13 -1.62
N ARG A 139 -10.20 -12.91 -2.35
CA ARG A 139 -11.56 -13.32 -1.93
C ARG A 139 -11.61 -13.89 -0.53
N ASN A 140 -10.65 -14.75 -0.18
CA ASN A 140 -10.58 -15.46 1.10
C ASN A 140 -9.46 -14.92 2.02
N CYS A 141 -8.82 -13.79 1.67
CA CYS A 141 -7.76 -13.22 2.46
C CYS A 141 -8.34 -12.47 3.68
N PHE A 142 -7.82 -12.76 4.88
CA PHE A 142 -8.24 -12.05 6.10
C PHE A 142 -7.92 -10.54 6.03
N ALA A 143 -6.85 -10.17 5.33
CA ALA A 143 -6.38 -8.80 5.20
C ALA A 143 -7.12 -7.97 4.15
N LYS A 144 -8.07 -8.54 3.40
CA LYS A 144 -8.63 -7.91 2.19
C LYS A 144 -9.18 -6.50 2.40
N PHE A 145 -9.86 -6.24 3.52
CA PHE A 145 -10.45 -4.92 3.81
C PHE A 145 -9.48 -3.94 4.48
N TYR A 146 -8.30 -4.41 4.89
CA TYR A 146 -7.20 -3.56 5.33
C TYR A 146 -6.23 -3.25 4.18
N CYS A 147 -6.05 -4.20 3.26
CA CYS A 147 -5.18 -4.11 2.09
C CYS A 147 -5.85 -3.48 0.87
N SER A 148 -7.18 -3.67 0.71
CA SER A 148 -7.96 -3.19 -0.45
C SER A 148 -7.50 -3.73 -1.81
N GLY A 149 -6.89 -4.93 -1.85
CA GLY A 149 -6.45 -5.58 -3.09
C GLY A 149 -5.05 -5.20 -3.58
N GLY A 150 -4.33 -4.36 -2.84
CA GLY A 150 -2.94 -3.96 -3.15
C GLY A 150 -2.82 -2.92 -4.26
N CYS A 151 -1.60 -2.72 -4.75
CA CYS A 151 -1.27 -1.75 -5.77
C CYS A 151 -1.45 -2.34 -7.18
N ALA A 152 -2.26 -1.69 -8.03
CA ALA A 152 -2.48 -2.10 -9.42
C ALA A 152 -1.19 -2.05 -10.25
N ALA A 153 -0.35 -1.04 -10.03
CA ALA A 153 0.91 -0.91 -10.76
C ALA A 153 1.90 -2.03 -10.40
N ASN A 154 2.02 -2.41 -9.13
CA ASN A 154 2.82 -3.58 -8.77
C ASN A 154 2.27 -4.87 -9.35
N SER A 155 0.93 -5.04 -9.35
CA SER A 155 0.30 -6.19 -10.01
C SER A 155 0.69 -6.25 -11.49
N TYR A 156 0.56 -5.14 -12.20
CA TYR A 156 0.92 -5.04 -13.62
C TYR A 156 2.41 -5.30 -13.86
N ASN A 157 3.30 -4.70 -13.07
CA ASN A 157 4.74 -4.86 -13.20
C ASN A 157 5.21 -6.32 -13.06
N PHE A 158 4.55 -7.10 -12.21
CA PHE A 158 4.95 -8.47 -11.91
C PHE A 158 4.17 -9.53 -12.69
N HIS A 159 2.96 -9.22 -13.16
CA HIS A 159 2.07 -10.20 -13.80
C HIS A 159 1.60 -9.81 -15.20
N GLY A 160 1.86 -8.57 -15.65
CA GLY A 160 1.37 -8.06 -16.93
C GLY A 160 -0.11 -7.69 -16.92
N ASP A 161 -0.79 -7.76 -15.76
CA ASP A 161 -2.18 -7.34 -15.59
C ASP A 161 -2.44 -6.80 -14.18
N ILE A 162 -3.51 -6.04 -14.00
CA ILE A 162 -3.87 -5.42 -12.72
C ILE A 162 -4.70 -6.35 -11.80
N HIS A 163 -5.22 -7.47 -12.31
CA HIS A 163 -6.15 -8.36 -11.61
C HIS A 163 -5.45 -9.40 -10.75
N ASN A 164 -4.18 -9.65 -10.95
CA ASN A 164 -3.40 -10.54 -10.10
C ASN A 164 -2.96 -9.83 -8.80
N ALA A 165 -2.79 -10.59 -7.74
CA ALA A 165 -2.29 -10.07 -6.49
C ALA A 165 -0.75 -10.08 -6.50
N TYR A 166 -0.12 -8.96 -6.18
CA TYR A 166 1.33 -8.86 -6.00
C TYR A 166 1.76 -9.55 -4.70
N ASP A 167 2.40 -10.72 -4.81
CA ASP A 167 2.65 -11.62 -3.67
C ASP A 167 3.56 -11.01 -2.59
N ILE A 168 4.61 -10.29 -2.96
CA ILE A 168 5.48 -9.58 -2.02
C ILE A 168 4.67 -8.53 -1.24
N GLY A 169 3.82 -7.76 -1.94
CA GLY A 169 2.93 -6.81 -1.29
C GLY A 169 1.93 -7.47 -0.35
N CYS A 170 1.41 -8.65 -0.70
CA CYS A 170 0.54 -9.45 0.16
C CYS A 170 1.26 -9.88 1.44
N ALA A 171 2.50 -10.35 1.33
CA ALA A 171 3.33 -10.77 2.45
C ALA A 171 3.58 -9.60 3.42
N LEU A 172 4.05 -8.46 2.88
CA LEU A 172 4.34 -7.26 3.67
C LEU A 172 3.08 -6.71 4.36
N GLN A 173 1.93 -6.69 3.67
CA GLN A 173 0.70 -6.18 4.26
C GLN A 173 0.18 -7.05 5.40
N LYS A 174 0.26 -8.37 5.27
CA LYS A 174 -0.10 -9.29 6.36
C LYS A 174 0.79 -9.08 7.58
N LYS A 175 2.10 -8.94 7.38
CA LYS A 175 3.06 -8.66 8.45
C LYS A 175 2.78 -7.33 9.16
N ARG A 176 2.41 -6.28 8.41
CA ARG A 176 2.01 -4.99 8.98
C ARG A 176 0.79 -5.10 9.88
N ILE A 177 -0.22 -5.90 9.48
CA ILE A 177 -1.40 -6.15 10.30
C ILE A 177 -1.02 -6.91 11.58
N GLU A 178 -0.16 -7.92 11.49
CA GLU A 178 0.35 -8.63 12.67
C GLU A 178 1.05 -7.67 13.65
N CYS A 179 1.92 -6.81 13.15
CA CYS A 179 2.60 -5.79 13.97
C CYS A 179 1.60 -4.81 14.62
N ALA A 180 0.58 -4.37 13.88
CA ALA A 180 -0.45 -3.48 14.41
C ALA A 180 -1.28 -4.16 15.52
N ILE A 181 -1.63 -5.44 15.36
CA ILE A 181 -2.31 -6.23 16.40
C ILE A 181 -1.41 -6.36 17.64
N MET A 182 -0.13 -6.66 17.46
CA MET A 182 0.83 -6.77 18.55
C MET A 182 0.98 -5.46 19.35
N ILE A 183 1.06 -4.32 18.65
CA ILE A 183 1.11 -2.99 19.28
C ILE A 183 -0.15 -2.76 20.11
N LYS A 184 -1.34 -2.99 19.54
CA LYS A 184 -2.61 -2.80 20.25
C LYS A 184 -2.77 -3.72 21.46
N ALA A 185 -2.33 -4.98 21.34
CA ALA A 185 -2.34 -5.91 22.48
C ALA A 185 -1.41 -5.42 23.60
N ALA A 186 -0.20 -4.95 23.28
CA ALA A 186 0.74 -4.43 24.26
C ALA A 186 0.27 -3.13 24.93
N GLU A 187 -0.49 -2.28 24.23
CA GLU A 187 -1.10 -1.06 24.79
C GLU A 187 -2.26 -1.40 25.73
N ALA A 188 -3.10 -2.39 25.39
CA ALA A 188 -4.24 -2.80 26.21
C ALA A 188 -3.86 -3.47 27.54
N ASP A 189 -2.67 -4.07 27.64
CA ASP A 189 -2.18 -4.67 28.89
C ASP A 189 -1.76 -3.59 29.92
N GLU A 190 -1.77 -2.31 29.58
CA GLU A 190 -1.34 -1.19 30.41
C GLU A 190 -2.53 -0.35 30.98
N GLU A 191 -3.74 -0.58 30.49
CA GLU A 191 -4.99 0.01 31.00
C GLU A 191 -5.56 -0.85 32.15
#